data_aee372d300a21d6f4301d8f8cb850ad3
#
_entry.id   aee372d300a21d6f4301d8f8cb850ad3
#
_cell.length_a   1.000
_cell.length_b   1.000
_cell.length_c   1.000
_cell.angle_alpha   90.00
_cell.angle_beta   90.00
_cell.angle_gamma   90.00
#
_symmetry.space_group_name_H-M   'P 1'
#
loop_
_entity.id
_entity.type
_entity.pdbx_description
1 polymer ?
#
loop_
_entity_poly.entity_id
_entity_poly.type
_entity_poly.pdbx_seq_one_letter_code
_entity_poly.pdbx_strand_id
1 'polypeptide(L)'
;MILNFNTSFTLKKKFILSIYPILYLFIFISCNQEEKATISPNIIWLVAEDQSPEFLPMYGDLSAKLPHLSNLAKDGVVYTNAYSPVPVCAPARSAIISGLYPTSLGTHNMRTYNAYNKKNQPAMGIPSYSPIFQSGIKMFPRYLREKGYYTTNNSKEDYNFKKTEGVWDESSKKAHWKNRKPNQPFFSVFNFGITHESQIWRQTNQPLLVKPEMLTVPPIFPDTPEVRKDLAVNYSNLIRLDSQIGKVIEQLKSEGLYENSIIFFYGDHGGPFPRYKRALYETGIKVPLIVKFEGKKIADSINDDFISFIDFAPSVLSLANIKPPTIMQGKAQFGSYKSDKESEFIFASSDRFDEQVDRLRSVRFGKFKYIRNFNPKISNAIPVSYREQMPMMKHLNKLWENNQLDDNVSAWFKTPKPIEELYNLENDPYELKNLSNENDLQDTLVFLRERLDRWIIETNDLGEFPEKELIDKWFPKGKPPKLAPLNKIISGNKISLSHPDTGVSIVWKQVKDSIWSVYSKPLDYSESIQAKGVRIGYEDTSLLIFPHK
;
A
#
# COMPACT_ATOMS: atom_id res chain seq x y z
N MET A 1 -3.26 29.67 77.68
CA MET A 1 -3.55 29.02 78.93
C MET A 1 -2.65 27.79 78.95
N ILE A 2 -1.35 27.91 79.44
CA ILE A 2 -0.92 27.50 80.72
C ILE A 2 -1.09 25.97 80.91
N LEU A 3 -0.10 25.14 81.14
CA LEU A 3 1.22 25.07 81.80
C LEU A 3 1.82 23.69 81.50
N ASN A 4 3.10 23.49 81.14
CA ASN A 4 4.25 23.21 82.01
C ASN A 4 4.10 22.08 83.06
N PHE A 5 4.99 21.05 83.03
CA PHE A 5 6.10 20.79 83.92
C PHE A 5 6.74 19.42 83.62
N ASN A 6 8.00 19.38 83.20
CA ASN A 6 9.21 18.93 83.92
C ASN A 6 9.06 17.80 84.96
N THR A 7 9.88 16.74 84.83
CA THR A 7 11.10 16.57 85.63
C THR A 7 11.87 15.28 85.30
N SER A 8 13.15 15.41 85.34
CA SER A 8 14.25 14.48 85.22
C SER A 8 14.29 13.38 86.30
N PHE A 9 14.87 12.23 86.01
CA PHE A 9 15.85 11.61 86.91
C PHE A 9 16.79 10.64 86.17
N THR A 10 18.08 10.81 86.41
CA THR A 10 19.25 10.03 86.02
C THR A 10 19.37 8.73 86.74
N LEU A 11 19.85 7.66 86.10
CA LEU A 11 20.77 6.69 86.79
C LEU A 11 21.65 5.95 85.76
N LYS A 12 22.95 6.03 85.99
CA LYS A 12 24.04 5.34 85.30
C LYS A 12 24.03 3.84 85.65
N LYS A 13 24.19 2.97 84.66
CA LYS A 13 24.91 1.70 84.78
C LYS A 13 25.65 1.33 83.50
N LYS A 14 26.96 1.20 83.65
CA LYS A 14 27.90 0.68 82.69
C LYS A 14 27.65 -0.82 82.50
N PHE A 15 27.52 -1.28 81.22
CA PHE A 15 27.81 -2.66 80.86
C PHE A 15 28.63 -2.67 79.58
N ILE A 16 29.80 -3.26 79.66
CA ILE A 16 30.73 -3.58 78.60
C ILE A 16 30.16 -4.81 77.93
N LEU A 17 29.87 -4.73 76.58
CA LEU A 17 29.70 -5.95 75.83
C LEU A 17 30.32 -5.76 74.42
N SER A 18 31.13 -6.71 74.17
CA SER A 18 31.96 -7.01 72.99
C SER A 18 31.31 -6.73 71.62
N ILE A 19 32.08 -6.03 70.79
CA ILE A 19 31.76 -5.77 69.40
C ILE A 19 32.14 -7.01 68.59
N TYR A 20 31.13 -7.72 68.05
CA TYR A 20 31.29 -8.61 66.86
C TYR A 20 30.89 -7.85 65.60
N PRO A 21 31.74 -7.76 64.57
CA PRO A 21 31.34 -7.19 63.36
C PRO A 21 30.58 -8.27 62.56
N ILE A 22 29.27 -8.13 62.47
CA ILE A 22 28.45 -8.89 61.51
C ILE A 22 28.70 -8.29 60.14
N LEU A 23 29.50 -9.01 59.33
CA LEU A 23 29.75 -8.72 57.92
C LEU A 23 28.47 -9.07 57.16
N TYR A 24 27.61 -8.09 56.88
CA TYR A 24 26.50 -8.25 55.93
C TYR A 24 27.04 -8.36 54.51
N LEU A 25 27.16 -9.60 54.04
CA LEU A 25 27.45 -9.90 52.64
C LEU A 25 26.20 -9.57 51.82
N PHE A 26 26.11 -8.33 51.29
CA PHE A 26 25.13 -7.99 50.28
C PHE A 26 25.49 -8.74 48.99
N ILE A 27 24.87 -9.91 48.78
CA ILE A 27 24.83 -10.57 47.49
C ILE A 27 23.95 -9.71 46.60
N PHE A 28 24.56 -8.82 45.79
CA PHE A 28 23.90 -8.23 44.66
C PHE A 28 23.62 -9.35 43.65
N ILE A 29 22.44 -9.97 43.75
CA ILE A 29 21.88 -10.72 42.60
C ILE A 29 21.58 -9.66 41.55
N SER A 30 22.57 -9.36 40.71
CA SER A 30 22.34 -8.67 39.45
C SER A 30 21.47 -9.60 38.60
N CYS A 31 20.17 -9.38 38.68
CA CYS A 31 19.25 -9.95 37.69
C CYS A 31 19.62 -9.30 36.36
N ASN A 32 20.57 -9.89 35.63
CA ASN A 32 20.67 -9.67 34.21
C ASN A 32 19.34 -10.18 33.64
N GLN A 33 18.36 -9.29 33.54
CA GLN A 33 17.33 -9.46 32.53
C GLN A 33 18.10 -9.42 31.21
N GLU A 34 18.45 -10.60 30.70
CA GLU A 34 18.67 -10.72 29.25
C GLU A 34 17.43 -10.09 28.61
N GLU A 35 17.57 -8.89 28.06
CA GLU A 35 16.62 -8.38 27.08
C GLU A 35 16.50 -9.51 26.04
N LYS A 36 15.42 -10.28 26.13
CA LYS A 36 15.07 -11.22 25.06
C LYS A 36 15.09 -10.39 23.80
N ALA A 37 16.13 -10.57 23.01
CA ALA A 37 16.23 -9.95 21.70
C ALA A 37 14.90 -10.21 21.00
N THR A 38 14.08 -9.19 20.88
CA THR A 38 12.77 -9.29 20.25
C THR A 38 13.05 -9.72 18.83
N ILE A 39 12.75 -10.99 18.52
CA ILE A 39 12.92 -11.53 17.18
C ILE A 39 12.04 -10.69 16.27
N SER A 40 12.65 -9.96 15.34
CA SER A 40 11.90 -9.16 14.37
C SER A 40 10.98 -10.08 13.56
N PRO A 41 9.67 -9.79 13.46
CA PRO A 41 8.73 -10.68 12.76
C PRO A 41 9.05 -10.73 11.27
N ASN A 42 8.75 -11.86 10.65
CA ASN A 42 8.69 -11.91 9.19
C ASN A 42 7.40 -11.21 8.73
N ILE A 43 7.45 -10.53 7.59
CA ILE A 43 6.29 -9.82 7.05
C ILE A 43 6.05 -10.31 5.62
N ILE A 44 4.83 -10.76 5.35
CA ILE A 44 4.44 -11.31 4.05
C ILE A 44 3.22 -10.54 3.54
N TRP A 45 3.27 -10.13 2.29
CA TRP A 45 2.15 -9.59 1.56
C TRP A 45 1.69 -10.55 0.46
N LEU A 46 0.41 -10.92 0.50
CA LEU A 46 -0.30 -11.70 -0.50
C LEU A 46 -1.25 -10.76 -1.23
N VAL A 47 -0.86 -10.31 -2.41
CA VAL A 47 -1.54 -9.24 -3.14
C VAL A 47 -2.34 -9.84 -4.29
N ALA A 48 -3.68 -9.76 -4.21
CA ALA A 48 -4.57 -10.06 -5.31
C ALA A 48 -4.71 -8.84 -6.23
N GLU A 49 -4.65 -9.03 -7.54
CA GLU A 49 -4.98 -7.95 -8.47
C GLU A 49 -6.50 -7.82 -8.62
N ASP A 50 -6.99 -6.58 -8.70
CA ASP A 50 -8.38 -6.24 -9.02
C ASP A 50 -9.41 -6.97 -8.11
N GLN A 51 -9.38 -6.74 -6.76
CA GLN A 51 -10.29 -7.42 -5.83
C GLN A 51 -11.09 -6.48 -4.94
N SER A 52 -12.42 -6.68 -4.95
CA SER A 52 -13.34 -6.07 -3.99
C SER A 52 -13.74 -7.05 -2.88
N PRO A 53 -14.05 -6.56 -1.67
CA PRO A 53 -14.45 -7.41 -0.54
C PRO A 53 -15.70 -8.21 -0.83
N GLU A 54 -16.67 -7.65 -1.54
CA GLU A 54 -17.99 -8.22 -1.80
C GLU A 54 -17.99 -9.57 -2.54
N PHE A 55 -16.86 -9.99 -3.12
CA PHE A 55 -16.71 -11.29 -3.78
C PHE A 55 -16.11 -12.36 -2.87
N LEU A 56 -15.92 -12.09 -1.57
CA LEU A 56 -15.17 -12.95 -0.67
C LEU A 56 -16.02 -13.45 0.51
N PRO A 57 -15.88 -14.73 0.93
CA PRO A 57 -16.71 -15.32 1.99
C PRO A 57 -16.62 -14.60 3.34
N MET A 58 -15.43 -14.09 3.72
CA MET A 58 -15.23 -13.38 4.99
C MET A 58 -15.90 -12.00 5.02
N TYR A 59 -16.43 -11.53 3.89
CA TYR A 59 -17.25 -10.32 3.76
C TYR A 59 -18.72 -10.62 3.42
N GLY A 60 -19.12 -11.92 3.48
CA GLY A 60 -20.52 -12.34 3.37
C GLY A 60 -20.91 -13.02 2.06
N ASP A 61 -20.07 -13.07 1.04
CA ASP A 61 -20.39 -13.75 -0.21
C ASP A 61 -19.94 -15.23 -0.21
N LEU A 62 -20.90 -16.13 -0.23
CA LEU A 62 -20.67 -17.57 -0.20
C LEU A 62 -20.65 -18.23 -1.59
N SER A 63 -20.63 -17.44 -2.67
CA SER A 63 -20.66 -17.94 -4.05
C SER A 63 -19.43 -18.78 -4.42
N ALA A 64 -18.27 -18.52 -3.80
CA ALA A 64 -17.06 -19.30 -3.99
C ALA A 64 -16.51 -19.82 -2.65
N LYS A 65 -16.06 -21.09 -2.63
CA LYS A 65 -15.36 -21.65 -1.49
C LYS A 65 -13.87 -21.32 -1.56
N LEU A 66 -13.37 -20.55 -0.59
CA LEU A 66 -11.99 -20.09 -0.50
C LEU A 66 -11.38 -20.54 0.84
N PRO A 67 -11.07 -21.85 1.01
CA PRO A 67 -10.71 -22.41 2.32
C PRO A 67 -9.40 -21.83 2.89
N HIS A 68 -8.40 -21.52 2.06
CA HIS A 68 -7.12 -20.97 2.54
C HIS A 68 -7.27 -19.53 3.04
N LEU A 69 -7.99 -18.68 2.31
CA LEU A 69 -8.31 -17.32 2.73
C LEU A 69 -9.24 -17.30 3.95
N SER A 70 -10.23 -18.19 4.01
CA SER A 70 -11.12 -18.33 5.16
C SER A 70 -10.36 -18.76 6.42
N ASN A 71 -9.38 -19.64 6.30
CA ASN A 71 -8.52 -20.02 7.42
C ASN A 71 -7.57 -18.88 7.83
N LEU A 72 -7.03 -18.12 6.86
CA LEU A 72 -6.22 -16.94 7.17
C LEU A 72 -7.04 -15.88 7.92
N ALA A 73 -8.31 -15.68 7.54
CA ALA A 73 -9.23 -14.78 8.22
C ALA A 73 -9.48 -15.21 9.68
N LYS A 74 -9.68 -16.52 9.92
CA LYS A 74 -9.82 -17.08 11.29
C LYS A 74 -8.53 -16.93 12.12
N ASP A 75 -7.37 -17.00 11.48
CA ASP A 75 -6.07 -16.81 12.15
C ASP A 75 -5.70 -15.32 12.33
N GLY A 76 -6.51 -14.38 11.84
CA GLY A 76 -6.22 -12.95 11.81
C GLY A 76 -7.42 -12.04 12.07
N VAL A 77 -7.30 -10.81 11.61
CA VAL A 77 -8.31 -9.75 11.68
C VAL A 77 -8.78 -9.43 10.27
N VAL A 78 -10.08 -9.39 10.05
CA VAL A 78 -10.71 -8.92 8.82
C VAL A 78 -11.05 -7.44 8.97
N TYR A 79 -10.47 -6.59 8.12
CA TYR A 79 -10.76 -5.15 8.09
C TYR A 79 -11.85 -4.86 7.08
N THR A 80 -12.96 -4.27 7.52
CA THR A 80 -14.11 -4.00 6.67
C THR A 80 -14.04 -2.68 5.94
N ASN A 81 -13.14 -1.77 6.35
CA ASN A 81 -13.00 -0.42 5.80
C ASN A 81 -11.56 -0.12 5.37
N ALA A 82 -11.02 -0.95 4.48
CA ALA A 82 -9.71 -0.72 3.84
C ALA A 82 -9.89 -0.15 2.42
N TYR A 83 -9.03 0.81 2.03
CA TYR A 83 -9.21 1.59 0.81
C TYR A 83 -7.91 1.83 0.04
N SER A 84 -8.01 1.70 -1.28
CA SER A 84 -7.03 2.26 -2.21
C SER A 84 -7.33 3.75 -2.44
N PRO A 85 -6.32 4.64 -2.42
CA PRO A 85 -6.52 6.06 -2.73
C PRO A 85 -6.73 6.32 -4.24
N VAL A 86 -6.60 5.30 -5.08
CA VAL A 86 -6.80 5.38 -6.54
C VAL A 86 -7.33 4.04 -7.06
N PRO A 87 -8.38 4.02 -7.89
CA PRO A 87 -9.02 2.78 -8.35
C PRO A 87 -8.30 2.10 -9.53
N VAL A 88 -6.95 2.11 -9.54
CA VAL A 88 -6.15 1.50 -10.61
C VAL A 88 -4.74 1.15 -10.15
N CYS A 89 -4.14 0.09 -10.74
CA CYS A 89 -2.93 -0.58 -10.25
C CYS A 89 -1.74 0.34 -9.98
N ALA A 90 -1.20 1.03 -11.00
CA ALA A 90 0.10 1.69 -10.89
C ALA A 90 0.10 2.87 -9.91
N PRO A 91 -0.89 3.78 -9.92
CA PRO A 91 -1.04 4.79 -8.88
C PRO A 91 -1.24 4.20 -7.48
N ALA A 92 -2.10 3.19 -7.31
CA ALA A 92 -2.32 2.53 -6.03
C ALA A 92 -1.02 1.92 -5.46
N ARG A 93 -0.25 1.24 -6.31
CA ARG A 93 1.04 0.65 -5.93
C ARG A 93 2.11 1.70 -5.59
N SER A 94 2.06 2.89 -6.20
CA SER A 94 2.92 4.00 -5.81
C SER A 94 2.59 4.53 -4.40
N ALA A 95 1.31 4.55 -4.02
CA ALA A 95 0.89 4.91 -2.67
C ALA A 95 1.39 3.88 -1.64
N ILE A 96 1.18 2.60 -1.90
CA ILE A 96 1.59 1.50 -1.01
C ILE A 96 3.09 1.54 -0.73
N ILE A 97 3.92 1.73 -1.79
CA ILE A 97 5.38 1.64 -1.66
C ILE A 97 6.03 2.88 -1.04
N SER A 98 5.32 4.01 -1.04
CA SER A 98 5.85 5.30 -0.57
C SER A 98 5.22 5.81 0.74
N GLY A 99 3.97 5.43 1.03
CA GLY A 99 3.19 6.00 2.14
C GLY A 99 2.65 7.41 1.87
N LEU A 100 2.51 7.78 0.57
CA LEU A 100 2.03 9.10 0.16
C LEU A 100 0.92 8.96 -0.90
N TYR A 101 0.07 10.00 -1.00
CA TYR A 101 -0.91 10.07 -2.07
C TYR A 101 -0.24 10.18 -3.45
N PRO A 102 -0.73 9.46 -4.47
CA PRO A 102 -0.21 9.54 -5.83
C PRO A 102 -0.26 10.95 -6.42
N THR A 103 -1.25 11.74 -6.03
CA THR A 103 -1.40 13.15 -6.42
C THR A 103 -0.27 14.03 -5.88
N SER A 104 0.23 13.76 -4.69
CA SER A 104 1.39 14.46 -4.11
C SER A 104 2.72 14.05 -4.77
N LEU A 105 2.79 12.83 -5.28
CA LEU A 105 3.99 12.27 -5.92
C LEU A 105 4.10 12.59 -7.42
N GLY A 106 2.99 12.98 -8.07
CA GLY A 106 2.91 13.07 -9.53
C GLY A 106 2.78 11.69 -10.21
N THR A 107 2.37 10.66 -9.47
CA THR A 107 2.15 9.29 -9.96
C THR A 107 0.67 8.95 -10.16
N HIS A 108 -0.20 9.96 -10.15
CA HIS A 108 -1.65 9.83 -10.21
C HIS A 108 -2.18 9.39 -11.59
N ASN A 109 -1.44 9.63 -12.66
CA ASN A 109 -1.78 9.19 -14.01
C ASN A 109 -1.40 7.73 -14.23
N MET A 110 -2.22 6.96 -14.95
CA MET A 110 -1.96 5.54 -15.17
C MET A 110 -0.79 5.34 -16.13
N ARG A 111 0.18 4.52 -15.71
CA ARG A 111 1.32 4.05 -16.49
C ARG A 111 2.15 5.16 -17.14
N THR A 112 2.83 5.93 -16.31
CA THR A 112 3.74 6.99 -16.76
C THR A 112 5.14 6.48 -17.10
N TYR A 113 5.58 5.35 -16.50
CA TYR A 113 6.91 4.79 -16.67
C TYR A 113 6.89 3.32 -17.11
N ASN A 114 7.70 2.98 -18.13
CA ASN A 114 7.91 1.62 -18.68
C ASN A 114 6.64 0.82 -19.04
N ALA A 115 5.51 1.48 -19.13
CA ALA A 115 4.24 0.80 -19.30
C ALA A 115 3.93 0.47 -20.74
N TYR A 116 4.67 1.05 -21.67
CA TYR A 116 4.35 0.97 -23.08
C TYR A 116 5.50 0.37 -23.87
N ASN A 117 5.26 -0.79 -24.46
CA ASN A 117 5.99 -1.12 -25.68
C ASN A 117 5.45 -0.18 -26.76
N LYS A 118 6.23 0.07 -27.85
CA LYS A 118 5.89 1.01 -28.91
C LYS A 118 4.49 0.83 -29.55
N LYS A 119 3.84 -0.35 -29.34
CA LYS A 119 2.48 -0.65 -29.83
C LYS A 119 1.36 -0.09 -28.94
N ASN A 120 1.64 0.21 -27.66
CA ASN A 120 0.66 0.64 -26.65
C ASN A 120 0.96 2.04 -26.12
N GLN A 121 1.66 2.87 -26.87
CA GLN A 121 1.78 4.29 -26.50
C GLN A 121 0.38 4.92 -26.49
N PRO A 122 0.04 5.70 -25.48
CA PRO A 122 -1.22 6.42 -25.48
C PRO A 122 -1.34 7.25 -26.75
N ALA A 123 -2.52 7.26 -27.36
CA ALA A 123 -2.84 8.11 -28.51
C ALA A 123 -2.60 9.62 -28.28
N MET A 124 -2.25 10.01 -27.02
CA MET A 124 -2.03 11.37 -26.56
C MET A 124 -0.61 11.91 -26.77
N GLY A 125 0.33 11.09 -27.30
CA GLY A 125 1.71 11.53 -27.55
C GLY A 125 2.52 11.87 -26.30
N ILE A 126 2.09 11.44 -25.10
CA ILE A 126 2.79 11.68 -23.83
C ILE A 126 3.99 10.73 -23.75
N PRO A 127 5.23 11.24 -23.58
CA PRO A 127 6.41 10.40 -23.44
C PRO A 127 6.38 9.63 -22.12
N SER A 128 7.09 8.49 -22.07
CA SER A 128 7.31 7.79 -20.80
C SER A 128 8.19 8.64 -19.88
N TYR A 129 7.78 8.82 -18.63
CA TYR A 129 8.50 9.61 -17.63
C TYR A 129 8.41 9.00 -16.22
N SER A 130 9.37 9.36 -15.39
CA SER A 130 9.37 9.08 -13.95
C SER A 130 9.34 10.40 -13.20
N PRO A 131 8.30 10.72 -12.41
CA PRO A 131 8.20 11.99 -11.69
C PRO A 131 9.43 12.23 -10.81
N ILE A 132 9.79 13.50 -10.61
CA ILE A 132 10.82 13.89 -9.65
C ILE A 132 10.19 14.02 -8.27
N PHE A 133 10.56 13.14 -7.35
CA PHE A 133 10.06 13.18 -5.99
C PHE A 133 10.74 14.27 -5.16
N GLN A 134 9.95 14.84 -4.24
CA GLN A 134 10.49 15.73 -3.21
C GLN A 134 11.63 15.05 -2.45
N SER A 135 12.61 15.86 -2.00
CA SER A 135 13.75 15.34 -1.24
C SER A 135 13.32 14.60 0.02
N GLY A 136 13.94 13.46 0.29
CA GLY A 136 13.64 12.61 1.44
C GLY A 136 12.62 11.50 1.19
N ILE A 137 11.85 11.54 0.10
CA ILE A 137 10.91 10.46 -0.24
C ILE A 137 11.68 9.26 -0.79
N LYS A 138 11.48 8.11 -0.15
CA LYS A 138 12.09 6.82 -0.50
C LYS A 138 11.04 5.71 -0.48
N MET A 139 11.25 4.66 -1.24
CA MET A 139 10.44 3.43 -1.12
C MET A 139 10.73 2.76 0.21
N PHE A 140 9.68 2.40 0.97
CA PHE A 140 9.82 1.94 2.35
C PHE A 140 10.65 0.65 2.54
N PRO A 141 10.71 -0.33 1.62
CA PRO A 141 11.52 -1.53 1.84
C PRO A 141 13.01 -1.24 2.04
N ARG A 142 13.48 -0.08 1.54
CA ARG A 142 14.85 0.36 1.81
C ARG A 142 15.13 0.49 3.32
N TYR A 143 14.20 1.04 4.09
CA TYR A 143 14.36 1.17 5.56
C TYR A 143 14.39 -0.19 6.25
N LEU A 144 13.63 -1.16 5.74
CA LEU A 144 13.70 -2.54 6.21
C LEU A 144 15.08 -3.15 5.96
N ARG A 145 15.66 -2.93 4.76
CA ARG A 145 17.02 -3.38 4.44
C ARG A 145 18.07 -2.72 5.33
N GLU A 146 17.95 -1.44 5.63
CA GLU A 146 18.81 -0.72 6.60
C GLU A 146 18.74 -1.36 7.99
N LYS A 147 17.58 -1.92 8.37
CA LYS A 147 17.36 -2.67 9.63
C LYS A 147 17.81 -4.14 9.56
N GLY A 148 18.25 -4.62 8.39
CA GLY A 148 18.76 -5.98 8.21
C GLY A 148 17.76 -7.00 7.67
N TYR A 149 16.56 -6.59 7.29
CA TYR A 149 15.60 -7.46 6.62
C TYR A 149 16.08 -7.84 5.22
N TYR A 150 15.75 -9.06 4.83
CA TYR A 150 15.84 -9.51 3.44
C TYR A 150 14.51 -9.18 2.73
N THR A 151 14.56 -8.44 1.63
CA THR A 151 13.36 -7.93 0.97
C THR A 151 13.17 -8.51 -0.41
N THR A 152 11.99 -9.08 -0.70
CA THR A 152 11.68 -9.69 -2.00
C THR A 152 10.34 -9.26 -2.58
N ASN A 153 10.26 -9.13 -3.90
CA ASN A 153 9.03 -8.87 -4.63
C ASN A 153 8.85 -9.84 -5.81
N ASN A 154 7.82 -10.68 -5.74
CA ASN A 154 7.47 -11.66 -6.77
C ASN A 154 6.08 -11.29 -7.36
N SER A 155 6.00 -10.63 -8.52
CA SER A 155 7.06 -9.99 -9.29
C SER A 155 6.56 -8.68 -9.91
N LYS A 156 5.40 -8.15 -9.46
CA LYS A 156 4.80 -6.95 -10.02
C LYS A 156 5.24 -5.72 -9.21
N GLU A 157 5.89 -4.78 -9.84
CA GLU A 157 6.26 -3.47 -9.27
C GLU A 157 5.22 -2.41 -9.63
N ASP A 158 5.16 -2.03 -10.89
CA ASP A 158 4.16 -1.14 -11.49
C ASP A 158 3.96 0.17 -10.68
N TYR A 159 5.06 0.84 -10.28
CA TYR A 159 5.03 1.98 -9.36
C TYR A 159 4.82 3.35 -10.03
N ASN A 160 4.61 3.42 -11.34
CA ASN A 160 4.58 4.67 -12.10
C ASN A 160 5.86 5.51 -12.06
N PHE A 161 6.98 4.96 -11.60
CA PHE A 161 8.28 5.59 -11.59
C PHE A 161 9.41 4.56 -11.66
N LYS A 162 10.59 5.01 -12.06
CA LYS A 162 11.79 4.19 -12.04
C LYS A 162 12.20 3.94 -10.60
N LYS A 163 12.18 2.66 -10.17
CA LYS A 163 12.73 2.30 -8.85
C LYS A 163 14.22 2.61 -8.79
N THR A 164 14.70 2.90 -7.60
CA THR A 164 16.15 3.01 -7.33
C THR A 164 16.70 1.65 -6.89
N GLU A 165 17.98 1.42 -7.07
CA GLU A 165 18.67 0.30 -6.46
C GLU A 165 18.63 0.39 -4.93
N GLY A 166 18.82 -0.75 -4.27
CA GLY A 166 18.82 -0.81 -2.82
C GLY A 166 17.43 -0.94 -2.17
N VAL A 167 16.34 -1.01 -2.95
CA VAL A 167 14.98 -1.21 -2.43
C VAL A 167 14.69 -2.68 -2.16
N TRP A 168 14.93 -3.52 -3.15
CA TRP A 168 14.74 -4.97 -3.07
C TRP A 168 16.08 -5.70 -3.11
N ASP A 169 16.22 -6.78 -2.32
CA ASP A 169 17.28 -7.75 -2.52
C ASP A 169 17.01 -8.56 -3.78
N GLU A 170 15.75 -8.97 -3.99
CA GLU A 170 15.30 -9.63 -5.20
C GLU A 170 13.91 -9.09 -5.65
N SER A 171 13.78 -8.84 -6.96
CA SER A 171 12.49 -8.50 -7.56
C SER A 171 12.36 -9.20 -8.90
N SER A 172 11.71 -10.36 -8.92
CA SER A 172 11.50 -11.21 -10.10
C SER A 172 10.47 -12.30 -9.81
N LYS A 173 10.08 -13.07 -10.84
CA LYS A 173 9.21 -14.26 -10.67
C LYS A 173 9.85 -15.37 -9.81
N LYS A 174 11.16 -15.29 -9.55
CA LYS A 174 11.89 -16.24 -8.70
C LYS A 174 12.23 -15.67 -7.32
N ALA A 175 11.92 -14.39 -7.07
CA ALA A 175 12.18 -13.73 -5.80
C ALA A 175 11.46 -14.44 -4.66
N HIS A 176 12.20 -14.79 -3.61
CA HIS A 176 11.68 -15.61 -2.54
C HIS A 176 12.48 -15.44 -1.24
N TRP A 177 11.84 -15.55 -0.07
CA TRP A 177 12.51 -15.47 1.23
C TRP A 177 13.56 -16.58 1.47
N LYS A 178 13.53 -17.66 0.71
CA LYS A 178 14.47 -18.79 0.85
C LYS A 178 15.93 -18.41 0.63
N ASN A 179 16.20 -17.36 -0.15
CA ASN A 179 17.54 -16.92 -0.48
C ASN A 179 18.18 -16.04 0.60
N ARG A 180 17.47 -15.79 1.71
CA ARG A 180 17.99 -15.04 2.85
C ARG A 180 19.04 -15.81 3.62
N LYS A 181 19.83 -15.10 4.43
CA LYS A 181 20.74 -15.72 5.39
C LYS A 181 19.94 -16.47 6.48
N PRO A 182 20.52 -17.49 7.12
CA PRO A 182 19.89 -18.15 8.28
C PRO A 182 19.47 -17.12 9.33
N ASN A 183 18.27 -17.29 9.88
CA ASN A 183 17.66 -16.42 10.92
C ASN A 183 17.49 -14.95 10.54
N GLN A 184 17.72 -14.56 9.28
CA GLN A 184 17.47 -13.20 8.82
C GLN A 184 15.95 -12.95 8.69
N PRO A 185 15.38 -11.91 9.31
CA PRO A 185 13.99 -11.56 9.11
C PRO A 185 13.77 -11.11 7.67
N PHE A 186 12.56 -11.31 7.13
CA PHE A 186 12.29 -10.96 5.75
C PHE A 186 10.96 -10.22 5.58
N PHE A 187 10.92 -9.44 4.51
CA PHE A 187 9.71 -8.85 3.95
C PHE A 187 9.55 -9.40 2.53
N SER A 188 8.49 -10.17 2.29
CA SER A 188 8.25 -10.81 0.99
C SER A 188 6.87 -10.48 0.44
N VAL A 189 6.83 -10.02 -0.80
CA VAL A 189 5.58 -9.70 -1.51
C VAL A 189 5.34 -10.73 -2.60
N PHE A 190 4.14 -11.32 -2.63
CA PHE A 190 3.65 -12.22 -3.69
C PHE A 190 2.46 -11.58 -4.38
N ASN A 191 2.56 -11.35 -5.68
CA ASN A 191 1.53 -10.74 -6.50
C ASN A 191 0.84 -11.81 -7.36
N PHE A 192 -0.48 -11.90 -7.25
CA PHE A 192 -1.29 -12.89 -7.95
C PHE A 192 -2.13 -12.21 -9.04
N GLY A 193 -1.74 -12.40 -10.30
CA GLY A 193 -2.39 -11.76 -11.46
C GLY A 193 -3.59 -12.55 -12.02
N ILE A 194 -4.00 -13.67 -11.41
CA ILE A 194 -5.10 -14.51 -11.92
C ILE A 194 -6.45 -13.80 -11.85
N THR A 195 -6.60 -12.81 -10.97
CA THR A 195 -7.82 -12.02 -10.78
C THR A 195 -7.84 -10.69 -11.54
N HIS A 196 -6.74 -10.33 -12.22
CA HIS A 196 -6.67 -9.10 -13.02
C HIS A 196 -7.77 -9.04 -14.09
N GLU A 197 -8.30 -7.85 -14.41
CA GLU A 197 -9.40 -7.64 -15.37
C GLU A 197 -9.20 -8.41 -16.69
N SER A 198 -7.96 -8.49 -17.19
CA SER A 198 -7.68 -9.23 -18.40
C SER A 198 -7.97 -10.74 -18.32
N GLN A 199 -8.03 -11.29 -17.15
CA GLN A 199 -8.34 -12.70 -16.99
C GLN A 199 -9.83 -12.98 -17.21
N ILE A 200 -10.71 -11.98 -17.14
CA ILE A 200 -12.12 -12.15 -17.47
C ILE A 200 -12.25 -12.62 -18.94
N TRP A 201 -11.58 -11.96 -19.88
CA TRP A 201 -11.65 -12.39 -21.29
C TRP A 201 -10.65 -13.48 -21.68
N ARG A 202 -9.48 -13.55 -21.01
CA ARG A 202 -8.49 -14.61 -21.31
C ARG A 202 -8.92 -15.98 -20.80
N GLN A 203 -9.67 -16.03 -19.70
CA GLN A 203 -10.15 -17.27 -19.08
C GLN A 203 -11.59 -17.62 -19.46
N THR A 204 -12.24 -16.86 -20.34
CA THR A 204 -13.67 -17.05 -20.69
C THR A 204 -14.00 -18.42 -21.28
N ASN A 205 -13.00 -19.12 -21.85
CA ASN A 205 -13.14 -20.47 -22.40
C ASN A 205 -12.63 -21.57 -21.46
N GLN A 206 -12.15 -21.23 -20.26
CA GLN A 206 -11.76 -22.22 -19.27
C GLN A 206 -12.98 -22.76 -18.55
N PRO A 207 -12.93 -24.01 -18.02
CA PRO A 207 -14.01 -24.54 -17.22
C PRO A 207 -14.37 -23.62 -16.05
N LEU A 208 -15.66 -23.31 -15.94
CA LEU A 208 -16.20 -22.56 -14.82
C LEU A 208 -16.24 -23.46 -13.58
N LEU A 209 -15.80 -22.93 -12.44
CA LEU A 209 -15.82 -23.59 -11.14
C LEU A 209 -17.04 -23.20 -10.29
N VAL A 210 -17.81 -22.22 -10.77
CA VAL A 210 -19.08 -21.76 -10.19
C VAL A 210 -20.13 -21.66 -11.30
N LYS A 211 -21.36 -21.99 -10.96
CA LYS A 211 -22.49 -21.92 -11.91
C LYS A 211 -22.98 -20.47 -12.05
N PRO A 212 -23.05 -19.90 -13.25
CA PRO A 212 -23.51 -18.51 -13.47
C PRO A 212 -24.92 -18.25 -12.90
N GLU A 213 -25.82 -19.24 -12.97
CA GLU A 213 -27.21 -19.13 -12.54
C GLU A 213 -27.35 -18.94 -11.02
N MET A 214 -26.35 -19.34 -10.24
CA MET A 214 -26.36 -19.27 -8.78
C MET A 214 -25.79 -17.96 -8.24
N LEU A 215 -25.26 -17.09 -9.10
CA LEU A 215 -24.62 -15.85 -8.69
C LEU A 215 -25.63 -14.73 -8.50
N THR A 216 -25.42 -13.90 -7.50
CA THR A 216 -26.11 -12.62 -7.36
C THR A 216 -25.43 -11.60 -8.27
N VAL A 217 -26.22 -10.98 -9.15
CA VAL A 217 -25.72 -9.89 -10.01
C VAL A 217 -25.81 -8.58 -9.23
N PRO A 218 -24.70 -7.83 -9.09
CA PRO A 218 -24.75 -6.51 -8.48
C PRO A 218 -25.74 -5.57 -9.18
N PRO A 219 -26.49 -4.71 -8.48
CA PRO A 219 -27.57 -3.89 -9.05
C PRO A 219 -27.09 -2.80 -10.00
N ILE A 220 -25.80 -2.67 -10.18
CA ILE A 220 -25.13 -1.80 -11.16
C ILE A 220 -24.95 -2.46 -12.53
N PHE A 221 -25.40 -3.68 -12.69
CA PHE A 221 -25.37 -4.43 -13.95
C PHE A 221 -26.75 -4.99 -14.31
N PRO A 222 -27.08 -5.10 -15.60
CA PRO A 222 -28.25 -5.85 -16.03
C PRO A 222 -28.03 -7.34 -15.80
N ASP A 223 -29.08 -8.03 -15.36
CA ASP A 223 -29.03 -9.48 -15.17
C ASP A 223 -29.17 -10.21 -16.50
N THR A 224 -28.05 -10.47 -17.17
CA THR A 224 -27.95 -11.11 -18.47
C THR A 224 -26.97 -12.29 -18.46
N PRO A 225 -27.08 -13.23 -19.40
CA PRO A 225 -26.14 -14.36 -19.49
C PRO A 225 -24.67 -13.93 -19.64
N GLU A 226 -24.38 -12.82 -20.36
CA GLU A 226 -23.03 -12.29 -20.56
C GLU A 226 -22.45 -11.77 -19.25
N VAL A 227 -23.24 -11.02 -18.48
CA VAL A 227 -22.84 -10.49 -17.17
C VAL A 227 -22.59 -11.65 -16.20
N ARG A 228 -23.53 -12.60 -16.10
CA ARG A 228 -23.41 -13.78 -15.24
C ARG A 228 -22.20 -14.63 -15.59
N LYS A 229 -21.89 -14.78 -16.88
CA LYS A 229 -20.71 -15.51 -17.34
C LYS A 229 -19.41 -14.86 -16.87
N ASP A 230 -19.26 -13.55 -17.06
CA ASP A 230 -18.04 -12.84 -16.64
C ASP A 230 -17.89 -12.84 -15.12
N LEU A 231 -18.97 -12.72 -14.35
CA LEU A 231 -18.97 -12.92 -12.90
C LEU A 231 -18.50 -14.34 -12.53
N ALA A 232 -19.00 -15.38 -13.20
CA ALA A 232 -18.59 -16.77 -12.94
C ALA A 232 -17.12 -17.03 -13.28
N VAL A 233 -16.56 -16.34 -14.28
CA VAL A 233 -15.13 -16.36 -14.58
C VAL A 233 -14.34 -15.74 -13.42
N ASN A 234 -14.79 -14.61 -12.87
CA ASN A 234 -14.15 -13.97 -11.72
C ASN A 234 -14.14 -14.89 -10.49
N TYR A 235 -15.28 -15.47 -10.11
CA TYR A 235 -15.35 -16.41 -8.99
C TYR A 235 -14.49 -17.66 -9.22
N SER A 236 -14.44 -18.16 -10.45
CA SER A 236 -13.54 -19.26 -10.80
C SER A 236 -12.05 -18.88 -10.64
N ASN A 237 -11.70 -17.65 -10.98
CA ASN A 237 -10.36 -17.12 -10.78
C ASN A 237 -10.04 -16.92 -9.29
N LEU A 238 -11.02 -16.56 -8.45
CA LEU A 238 -10.86 -16.50 -6.99
C LEU A 238 -10.54 -17.87 -6.38
N ILE A 239 -11.18 -18.94 -6.83
CA ILE A 239 -10.87 -20.31 -6.39
C ILE A 239 -9.43 -20.68 -6.77
N ARG A 240 -8.99 -20.30 -7.98
CA ARG A 240 -7.60 -20.50 -8.42
C ARG A 240 -6.61 -19.65 -7.60
N LEU A 241 -6.97 -18.40 -7.28
CA LEU A 241 -6.20 -17.51 -6.40
C LEU A 241 -6.02 -18.14 -5.01
N ASP A 242 -7.11 -18.61 -4.40
CA ASP A 242 -7.08 -19.26 -3.08
C ASP A 242 -6.11 -20.43 -3.04
N SER A 243 -6.13 -21.27 -4.09
CA SER A 243 -5.18 -22.38 -4.24
C SER A 243 -3.71 -21.92 -4.37
N GLN A 244 -3.46 -20.78 -5.07
CA GLN A 244 -2.09 -20.22 -5.18
C GLN A 244 -1.62 -19.66 -3.84
N ILE A 245 -2.48 -18.97 -3.11
CA ILE A 245 -2.20 -18.43 -1.77
C ILE A 245 -1.97 -19.58 -0.78
N GLY A 246 -2.77 -20.64 -0.86
CA GLY A 246 -2.62 -21.85 -0.05
C GLY A 246 -1.21 -22.43 -0.13
N LYS A 247 -0.63 -22.52 -1.33
CA LYS A 247 0.76 -23.00 -1.51
C LYS A 247 1.79 -22.17 -0.75
N VAL A 248 1.63 -20.86 -0.72
CA VAL A 248 2.55 -19.97 0.03
C VAL A 248 2.37 -20.16 1.54
N ILE A 249 1.13 -20.25 2.01
CA ILE A 249 0.81 -20.49 3.44
C ILE A 249 1.32 -21.84 3.90
N GLU A 250 1.08 -22.89 3.13
CA GLU A 250 1.55 -24.26 3.44
C GLU A 250 3.07 -24.33 3.49
N GLN A 251 3.76 -23.63 2.59
CA GLN A 251 5.21 -23.54 2.63
C GLN A 251 5.70 -22.82 3.89
N LEU A 252 5.08 -21.70 4.31
CA LEU A 252 5.42 -21.04 5.57
C LEU A 252 5.23 -21.99 6.76
N LYS A 253 4.16 -22.77 6.77
CA LYS A 253 3.88 -23.77 7.82
C LYS A 253 4.92 -24.88 7.83
N SER A 254 5.24 -25.45 6.67
CA SER A 254 6.22 -26.54 6.56
C SER A 254 7.65 -26.12 6.93
N GLU A 255 7.98 -24.85 6.79
CA GLU A 255 9.27 -24.28 7.18
C GLU A 255 9.28 -23.74 8.64
N GLY A 256 8.18 -23.88 9.39
CA GLY A 256 8.04 -23.40 10.77
C GLY A 256 8.04 -21.87 10.90
N LEU A 257 7.74 -21.16 9.80
CA LEU A 257 7.78 -19.69 9.74
C LEU A 257 6.41 -19.04 9.99
N TYR A 258 5.32 -19.79 9.84
CA TYR A 258 3.95 -19.24 9.85
C TYR A 258 3.63 -18.50 11.15
N GLU A 259 3.96 -19.07 12.32
CA GLU A 259 3.63 -18.46 13.62
C GLU A 259 4.41 -17.15 13.86
N ASN A 260 5.67 -17.09 13.45
CA ASN A 260 6.51 -15.89 13.56
C ASN A 260 6.37 -14.93 12.37
N SER A 261 5.26 -15.02 11.64
CA SER A 261 5.01 -14.19 10.47
C SER A 261 3.75 -13.33 10.65
N ILE A 262 3.84 -12.09 10.22
CA ILE A 262 2.71 -11.20 10.01
C ILE A 262 2.33 -11.30 8.54
N ILE A 263 1.09 -11.69 8.25
CA ILE A 263 0.64 -11.95 6.88
C ILE A 263 -0.49 -10.99 6.55
N PHE A 264 -0.31 -10.19 5.48
CA PHE A 264 -1.34 -9.36 4.89
C PHE A 264 -1.88 -10.03 3.64
N PHE A 265 -3.19 -10.14 3.53
CA PHE A 265 -3.86 -10.37 2.25
C PHE A 265 -4.68 -9.14 1.90
N TYR A 266 -4.54 -8.62 0.68
CA TYR A 266 -5.30 -7.47 0.20
C TYR A 266 -5.40 -7.43 -1.34
N GLY A 267 -6.43 -6.70 -1.85
CA GLY A 267 -6.52 -6.33 -3.27
C GLY A 267 -5.73 -5.04 -3.54
N ASP A 268 -5.14 -4.86 -4.71
CA ASP A 268 -4.40 -3.61 -5.04
C ASP A 268 -5.33 -2.42 -5.37
N HIS A 269 -6.56 -2.66 -5.70
CA HIS A 269 -7.72 -1.77 -5.79
C HIS A 269 -8.99 -2.62 -5.91
N GLY A 270 -10.16 -2.01 -6.16
CA GLY A 270 -11.42 -2.73 -6.32
C GLY A 270 -11.49 -3.67 -7.53
N GLY A 271 -12.61 -4.34 -7.71
CA GLY A 271 -12.81 -5.46 -8.63
C GLY A 271 -12.53 -5.18 -10.11
N PRO A 272 -12.52 -6.24 -10.95
CA PRO A 272 -12.05 -6.17 -12.34
C PRO A 272 -13.07 -5.62 -13.34
N PHE A 273 -14.28 -5.29 -12.92
CA PHE A 273 -15.41 -5.01 -13.78
C PHE A 273 -15.58 -3.52 -14.15
N PRO A 274 -16.44 -3.18 -15.16
CA PRO A 274 -16.94 -1.83 -15.37
C PRO A 274 -17.54 -1.27 -14.06
N ARG A 275 -17.39 0.04 -13.81
CA ARG A 275 -17.82 0.74 -12.59
C ARG A 275 -17.14 0.24 -11.29
N TYR A 276 -16.16 -0.65 -11.40
CA TYR A 276 -15.19 -1.04 -10.36
C TYR A 276 -13.84 -0.39 -10.66
N LYS A 277 -12.98 -1.09 -11.37
CA LYS A 277 -11.69 -0.55 -11.81
C LYS A 277 -11.86 0.78 -12.55
N ARG A 278 -11.07 1.78 -12.22
CA ARG A 278 -11.09 3.16 -12.74
C ARG A 278 -12.25 4.04 -12.23
N ALA A 279 -13.11 3.55 -11.34
CA ALA A 279 -14.21 4.34 -10.78
C ALA A 279 -13.96 4.69 -9.30
N LEU A 280 -14.27 5.92 -8.88
CA LEU A 280 -14.13 6.36 -7.48
C LEU A 280 -15.26 5.86 -6.56
N TYR A 281 -16.15 5.02 -7.06
CA TYR A 281 -17.16 4.37 -6.22
C TYR A 281 -16.53 3.36 -5.25
N GLU A 282 -17.26 2.97 -4.21
CA GLU A 282 -16.79 1.95 -3.25
C GLU A 282 -16.29 0.69 -3.97
N THR A 283 -17.00 0.27 -5.01
CA THR A 283 -16.63 -0.89 -5.83
C THR A 283 -15.22 -0.80 -6.43
N GLY A 284 -14.72 0.40 -6.68
CA GLY A 284 -13.39 0.63 -7.28
C GLY A 284 -12.28 0.92 -6.27
N ILE A 285 -12.61 1.45 -5.08
CA ILE A 285 -11.59 1.87 -4.11
C ILE A 285 -11.58 1.03 -2.82
N LYS A 286 -12.69 0.39 -2.44
CA LYS A 286 -12.75 -0.48 -1.26
C LYS A 286 -12.11 -1.83 -1.58
N VAL A 287 -11.22 -2.29 -0.70
CA VAL A 287 -10.43 -3.50 -0.90
C VAL A 287 -10.57 -4.45 0.27
N PRO A 288 -10.45 -5.77 0.05
CA PRO A 288 -10.31 -6.71 1.16
C PRO A 288 -8.97 -6.48 1.85
N LEU A 289 -8.96 -6.61 3.16
CA LEU A 289 -7.74 -6.61 3.97
C LEU A 289 -7.89 -7.61 5.11
N ILE A 290 -6.99 -8.60 5.14
CA ILE A 290 -6.85 -9.54 6.27
C ILE A 290 -5.43 -9.40 6.79
N VAL A 291 -5.26 -9.26 8.11
CA VAL A 291 -3.95 -9.22 8.75
C VAL A 291 -3.87 -10.30 9.83
N LYS A 292 -3.04 -11.30 9.60
CA LYS A 292 -2.65 -12.27 10.63
C LYS A 292 -1.39 -11.77 11.33
N PHE A 293 -1.48 -11.55 12.63
CA PHE A 293 -0.34 -11.14 13.46
C PHE A 293 0.48 -12.33 13.94
N GLU A 294 1.73 -12.10 14.35
CA GLU A 294 2.59 -13.15 14.91
C GLU A 294 1.94 -13.80 16.15
N GLY A 295 2.12 -15.12 16.31
CA GLY A 295 1.59 -15.87 17.45
C GLY A 295 0.07 -15.82 17.58
N LYS A 296 -0.67 -15.44 16.54
CA LYS A 296 -2.15 -15.30 16.57
C LYS A 296 -2.64 -14.42 17.74
N LYS A 297 -1.91 -13.38 18.06
CA LYS A 297 -2.20 -12.47 19.19
C LYS A 297 -3.59 -11.86 19.13
N ILE A 298 -4.09 -11.65 17.91
CA ILE A 298 -5.45 -11.22 17.61
C ILE A 298 -5.91 -12.12 16.46
N ALA A 299 -7.01 -12.87 16.67
CA ALA A 299 -7.53 -13.83 15.70
C ALA A 299 -9.05 -13.81 15.71
N ASP A 300 -9.65 -14.30 14.63
CA ASP A 300 -11.10 -14.46 14.44
C ASP A 300 -11.89 -13.20 14.83
N SER A 301 -11.44 -12.06 14.35
CA SER A 301 -12.02 -10.77 14.69
C SER A 301 -12.25 -9.90 13.46
N ILE A 302 -13.19 -8.99 13.59
CA ILE A 302 -13.54 -7.99 12.58
C ILE A 302 -13.19 -6.61 13.16
N ASN A 303 -12.60 -5.76 12.32
CA ASN A 303 -12.29 -4.38 12.65
C ASN A 303 -12.83 -3.46 11.54
N ASP A 304 -13.47 -2.37 11.92
CA ASP A 304 -14.11 -1.42 11.02
C ASP A 304 -13.41 -0.05 10.95
N ASP A 305 -12.20 0.06 11.51
CA ASP A 305 -11.38 1.26 11.39
C ASP A 305 -11.04 1.55 9.93
N PHE A 306 -10.97 2.84 9.59
CA PHE A 306 -10.55 3.28 8.27
C PHE A 306 -9.04 3.11 8.07
N ILE A 307 -8.67 2.34 7.05
CA ILE A 307 -7.29 2.11 6.62
C ILE A 307 -7.15 2.51 5.16
N SER A 308 -6.19 3.37 4.85
CA SER A 308 -5.80 3.69 3.47
C SER A 308 -4.47 3.03 3.12
N PHE A 309 -4.22 2.80 1.84
CA PHE A 309 -2.93 2.25 1.39
C PHE A 309 -1.73 3.12 1.72
N ILE A 310 -1.91 4.43 1.91
CA ILE A 310 -0.83 5.29 2.40
C ILE A 310 -0.38 4.90 3.81
N ASP A 311 -1.22 4.19 4.57
CA ASP A 311 -0.93 3.72 5.93
C ASP A 311 -0.09 2.42 5.95
N PHE A 312 0.03 1.71 4.80
CA PHE A 312 0.72 0.42 4.75
C PHE A 312 2.22 0.56 4.98
N ALA A 313 2.88 1.49 4.31
CA ALA A 313 4.32 1.73 4.49
C ALA A 313 4.67 2.08 5.95
N PRO A 314 4.05 3.10 6.59
CA PRO A 314 4.34 3.41 7.99
C PRO A 314 3.96 2.28 8.94
N SER A 315 2.90 1.49 8.65
CA SER A 315 2.51 0.34 9.46
C SER A 315 3.55 -0.79 9.43
N VAL A 316 4.06 -1.13 8.24
CA VAL A 316 5.12 -2.14 8.10
C VAL A 316 6.40 -1.72 8.79
N LEU A 317 6.80 -0.45 8.66
CA LEU A 317 7.97 0.08 9.38
C LEU A 317 7.77 -0.01 10.89
N SER A 318 6.60 0.35 11.38
CA SER A 318 6.24 0.27 12.80
C SER A 318 6.27 -1.18 13.33
N LEU A 319 5.75 -2.15 12.55
CA LEU A 319 5.82 -3.57 12.88
C LEU A 319 7.27 -4.10 12.94
N ALA A 320 8.15 -3.54 12.12
CA ALA A 320 9.59 -3.83 12.15
C ALA A 320 10.36 -3.02 13.22
N ASN A 321 9.66 -2.32 14.11
CA ASN A 321 10.23 -1.41 15.12
C ASN A 321 11.16 -0.34 14.47
N ILE A 322 10.69 0.23 13.37
CA ILE A 322 11.31 1.37 12.67
C ILE A 322 10.35 2.54 12.74
N LYS A 323 10.82 3.68 13.26
CA LYS A 323 10.00 4.91 13.28
C LYS A 323 9.72 5.37 11.86
N PRO A 324 8.45 5.50 11.46
CA PRO A 324 8.11 5.98 10.13
C PRO A 324 8.64 7.40 9.88
N PRO A 325 9.19 7.70 8.69
CA PRO A 325 9.57 9.04 8.30
C PRO A 325 8.39 10.01 8.34
N THR A 326 8.61 11.21 8.87
CA THR A 326 7.57 12.25 8.99
C THR A 326 7.05 12.79 7.65
N ILE A 327 7.77 12.54 6.56
CA ILE A 327 7.34 12.91 5.20
C ILE A 327 6.20 12.01 4.69
N MET A 328 5.99 10.81 5.28
CA MET A 328 4.87 9.96 4.92
C MET A 328 3.55 10.62 5.35
N GLN A 329 2.55 10.58 4.46
CA GLN A 329 1.22 11.16 4.71
C GLN A 329 0.30 10.17 5.43
N GLY A 330 0.58 8.88 5.31
CA GLY A 330 -0.12 7.83 6.04
C GLY A 330 0.32 7.73 7.50
N LYS A 331 -0.47 7.02 8.30
CA LYS A 331 -0.23 6.74 9.72
C LYS A 331 0.04 5.25 9.94
N ALA A 332 0.88 4.93 10.92
CA ALA A 332 1.01 3.54 11.32
C ALA A 332 -0.26 3.07 12.03
N GLN A 333 -0.89 2.04 11.50
CA GLN A 333 -2.08 1.40 12.08
C GLN A 333 -1.70 0.26 13.04
N PHE A 334 -0.46 -0.21 12.96
CA PHE A 334 0.05 -1.37 13.71
C PHE A 334 1.45 -1.11 14.25
N GLY A 335 1.87 -1.92 15.24
CA GLY A 335 3.25 -1.96 15.73
C GLY A 335 3.59 -0.89 16.77
N SER A 336 4.89 -0.73 17.03
CA SER A 336 5.42 0.09 18.12
C SER A 336 5.16 1.59 17.97
N TYR A 337 4.87 2.03 16.76
CA TYR A 337 4.59 3.44 16.43
C TYR A 337 3.15 3.62 15.91
N LYS A 338 2.22 2.72 16.33
CA LYS A 338 0.80 2.89 16.01
C LYS A 338 0.34 4.28 16.41
N SER A 339 -0.42 4.95 15.52
CA SER A 339 -1.01 6.25 15.80
C SER A 339 -2.12 6.12 16.86
N ASP A 340 -2.13 7.05 17.82
CA ASP A 340 -3.22 7.16 18.80
C ASP A 340 -4.50 7.78 18.21
N LYS A 341 -4.40 8.35 17.00
CA LYS A 341 -5.53 8.98 16.30
C LYS A 341 -6.01 8.08 15.17
N GLU A 342 -7.23 7.63 15.25
CA GLU A 342 -7.93 6.96 14.17
C GLU A 342 -8.06 7.85 12.93
N SER A 343 -8.23 7.23 11.77
CA SER A 343 -8.49 7.95 10.53
C SER A 343 -10.00 8.18 10.41
N GLU A 344 -10.42 9.44 10.44
CA GLU A 344 -11.84 9.81 10.30
C GLU A 344 -12.28 9.90 8.83
N PHE A 345 -11.31 10.10 7.92
CA PHE A 345 -11.55 10.36 6.51
C PHE A 345 -10.76 9.42 5.61
N ILE A 346 -11.39 9.02 4.52
CA ILE A 346 -10.74 8.38 3.38
C ILE A 346 -10.82 9.31 2.19
N PHE A 347 -9.67 9.57 1.57
CA PHE A 347 -9.57 10.36 0.34
C PHE A 347 -9.13 9.49 -0.82
N ALA A 348 -9.70 9.74 -2.00
CA ALA A 348 -9.30 9.08 -3.23
C ALA A 348 -9.36 10.02 -4.43
N SER A 349 -8.60 9.66 -5.46
CA SER A 349 -8.46 10.44 -6.69
C SER A 349 -8.54 9.56 -7.94
N SER A 350 -9.00 10.16 -9.03
CA SER A 350 -8.97 9.60 -10.37
C SER A 350 -8.55 10.70 -11.33
N ASP A 351 -7.57 10.38 -12.18
CA ASP A 351 -7.00 11.34 -13.14
C ASP A 351 -6.96 10.72 -14.54
N ARG A 352 -5.88 10.85 -15.32
CA ARG A 352 -5.76 10.18 -16.60
C ARG A 352 -5.56 8.68 -16.40
N PHE A 353 -6.53 7.90 -16.87
CA PHE A 353 -6.41 6.46 -16.90
C PHE A 353 -6.40 5.97 -18.35
N ASP A 354 -5.32 5.27 -18.70
CA ASP A 354 -5.03 4.80 -20.04
C ASP A 354 -5.09 5.99 -21.05
N GLU A 355 -5.97 5.97 -22.05
CA GLU A 355 -6.13 7.01 -23.06
C GLU A 355 -7.14 8.13 -22.71
N GLN A 356 -7.72 8.09 -21.51
CA GLN A 356 -8.77 9.05 -21.13
C GLN A 356 -8.32 9.97 -20.00
N VAL A 357 -8.50 11.28 -20.21
CA VAL A 357 -8.25 12.30 -19.19
C VAL A 357 -9.55 12.64 -18.49
N ASP A 358 -9.56 12.41 -17.20
CA ASP A 358 -10.62 12.88 -16.30
C ASP A 358 -9.96 13.40 -15.02
N ARG A 359 -10.72 14.08 -14.16
CA ARG A 359 -10.26 14.49 -12.84
C ARG A 359 -11.42 14.39 -11.86
N LEU A 360 -11.30 13.47 -10.92
CA LEU A 360 -12.26 13.30 -9.83
C LEU A 360 -11.52 13.25 -8.50
N ARG A 361 -12.17 13.75 -7.45
CA ARG A 361 -11.69 13.64 -6.07
C ARG A 361 -12.85 13.22 -5.19
N SER A 362 -12.56 12.38 -4.19
CA SER A 362 -13.58 11.96 -3.24
C SER A 362 -13.08 12.02 -1.80
N VAL A 363 -14.03 12.23 -0.90
CA VAL A 363 -13.85 12.09 0.55
C VAL A 363 -14.99 11.26 1.13
N ARG A 364 -14.64 10.32 2.00
CA ARG A 364 -15.58 9.57 2.84
C ARG A 364 -15.39 9.94 4.29
N PHE A 365 -16.51 10.14 4.99
CA PHE A 365 -16.60 10.38 6.43
C PHE A 365 -17.79 9.62 7.00
N GLY A 366 -17.52 8.70 7.92
CA GLY A 366 -18.55 7.81 8.44
C GLY A 366 -19.30 7.08 7.32
N LYS A 367 -20.62 7.26 7.25
CA LYS A 367 -21.50 6.67 6.22
C LYS A 367 -21.61 7.49 4.94
N PHE A 368 -21.16 8.73 4.93
CA PHE A 368 -21.28 9.60 3.77
C PHE A 368 -20.03 9.62 2.92
N LYS A 369 -20.23 9.63 1.61
CA LYS A 369 -19.18 9.80 0.61
C LYS A 369 -19.57 10.89 -0.36
N TYR A 370 -18.64 11.81 -0.57
CA TYR A 370 -18.74 12.92 -1.50
C TYR A 370 -17.73 12.74 -2.62
N ILE A 371 -18.17 12.96 -3.87
CA ILE A 371 -17.34 12.94 -5.07
C ILE A 371 -17.50 14.28 -5.79
N ARG A 372 -16.38 14.89 -6.20
CA ARG A 372 -16.35 16.06 -7.06
C ARG A 372 -15.78 15.69 -8.42
N ASN A 373 -16.54 16.00 -9.48
CA ASN A 373 -16.21 15.80 -10.88
C ASN A 373 -15.75 17.12 -11.50
N PHE A 374 -14.46 17.23 -11.84
CA PHE A 374 -13.90 18.46 -12.43
C PHE A 374 -14.12 18.54 -13.95
N ASN A 375 -14.46 17.42 -14.62
CA ASN A 375 -14.79 17.36 -16.02
C ASN A 375 -16.16 16.71 -16.27
N PRO A 376 -17.27 17.45 -16.03
CA PRO A 376 -18.61 16.89 -16.18
C PRO A 376 -19.01 16.61 -17.65
N LYS A 377 -18.24 17.08 -18.63
CA LYS A 377 -18.56 16.93 -20.07
C LYS A 377 -18.35 15.51 -20.60
N ILE A 378 -17.70 14.63 -19.85
CA ILE A 378 -17.52 13.22 -20.18
C ILE A 378 -18.30 12.35 -19.20
N SER A 379 -18.73 11.16 -19.65
CA SER A 379 -19.44 10.20 -18.79
C SER A 379 -18.48 9.54 -17.79
N ASN A 380 -19.03 8.88 -16.77
CA ASN A 380 -18.24 8.01 -15.90
C ASN A 380 -17.79 6.71 -16.62
N ALA A 381 -18.52 6.32 -17.68
CA ALA A 381 -18.19 5.18 -18.56
C ALA A 381 -17.15 5.57 -19.63
N ILE A 382 -16.03 6.16 -19.20
CA ILE A 382 -14.95 6.56 -20.13
C ILE A 382 -14.57 5.39 -21.06
N PRO A 383 -14.44 5.61 -22.39
CA PRO A 383 -14.03 4.56 -23.33
C PRO A 383 -12.55 4.23 -23.12
N VAL A 384 -12.27 2.97 -22.75
CA VAL A 384 -10.91 2.46 -22.53
C VAL A 384 -10.72 1.20 -23.37
N SER A 385 -9.87 1.28 -24.39
CA SER A 385 -9.68 0.19 -25.37
C SER A 385 -9.29 -1.14 -24.73
N TYR A 386 -8.58 -1.09 -23.60
CA TYR A 386 -8.21 -2.29 -22.86
C TYR A 386 -9.43 -2.97 -22.22
N ARG A 387 -10.32 -2.21 -21.57
CA ARG A 387 -11.55 -2.71 -20.95
C ARG A 387 -12.57 -3.16 -21.99
N GLU A 388 -12.59 -2.55 -23.17
CA GLU A 388 -13.49 -2.92 -24.28
C GLU A 388 -13.26 -4.36 -24.81
N GLN A 389 -12.20 -5.05 -24.38
CA GLN A 389 -12.01 -6.47 -24.68
C GLN A 389 -12.94 -7.38 -23.87
N MET A 390 -13.44 -6.92 -22.72
CA MET A 390 -14.30 -7.68 -21.79
C MET A 390 -15.68 -7.94 -22.42
N PRO A 391 -16.18 -9.19 -22.44
CA PRO A 391 -17.50 -9.51 -23.00
C PRO A 391 -18.63 -8.71 -22.36
N MET A 392 -18.64 -8.60 -21.01
CA MET A 392 -19.61 -7.77 -20.27
C MET A 392 -19.59 -6.32 -20.75
N MET A 393 -18.40 -5.70 -20.92
CA MET A 393 -18.33 -4.30 -21.35
C MET A 393 -18.89 -4.09 -22.77
N LYS A 394 -18.56 -5.00 -23.69
CA LYS A 394 -19.14 -4.97 -25.06
C LYS A 394 -20.66 -5.08 -25.02
N HIS A 395 -21.17 -5.95 -24.16
CA HIS A 395 -22.61 -6.13 -23.99
C HIS A 395 -23.28 -4.88 -23.41
N LEU A 396 -22.70 -4.28 -22.37
CA LEU A 396 -23.18 -3.02 -21.79
C LEU A 396 -23.22 -1.88 -22.80
N ASN A 397 -22.18 -1.71 -23.60
CA ASN A 397 -22.13 -0.71 -24.66
C ASN A 397 -23.27 -0.92 -25.67
N LYS A 398 -23.50 -2.17 -26.13
CA LYS A 398 -24.60 -2.50 -27.05
C LYS A 398 -25.96 -2.21 -26.44
N LEU A 399 -26.18 -2.53 -25.16
CA LEU A 399 -27.44 -2.22 -24.48
C LEU A 399 -27.66 -0.71 -24.33
N TRP A 400 -26.59 0.04 -24.04
CA TRP A 400 -26.63 1.50 -23.97
C TRP A 400 -27.00 2.13 -25.32
N GLU A 401 -26.33 1.74 -26.40
CA GLU A 401 -26.61 2.21 -27.77
C GLU A 401 -28.05 1.94 -28.21
N ASN A 402 -28.66 0.85 -27.73
CA ASN A 402 -30.05 0.47 -28.03
C ASN A 402 -31.06 0.99 -26.99
N ASN A 403 -30.68 1.82 -26.02
CA ASN A 403 -31.54 2.29 -24.92
C ASN A 403 -32.22 1.17 -24.13
N GLN A 404 -31.49 0.07 -23.88
CA GLN A 404 -31.99 -1.13 -23.17
C GLN A 404 -31.48 -1.25 -21.75
N LEU A 405 -30.74 -0.27 -21.23
CA LEU A 405 -30.32 -0.22 -19.84
C LEU A 405 -31.38 0.47 -19.00
N ASP A 406 -31.60 -0.02 -17.78
CA ASP A 406 -32.40 0.66 -16.78
C ASP A 406 -31.72 1.97 -16.28
N ASP A 407 -32.43 2.77 -15.49
CA ASP A 407 -31.95 4.07 -15.05
C ASP A 407 -30.69 4.00 -14.19
N ASN A 408 -30.54 2.98 -13.33
CA ASN A 408 -29.40 2.81 -12.45
C ASN A 408 -28.13 2.51 -13.24
N VAL A 409 -28.20 1.59 -14.18
CA VAL A 409 -27.05 1.21 -15.04
C VAL A 409 -26.75 2.31 -16.03
N SER A 410 -27.79 2.93 -16.66
CA SER A 410 -27.63 3.99 -17.65
C SER A 410 -27.01 5.26 -17.09
N ALA A 411 -27.20 5.55 -15.81
CA ALA A 411 -26.62 6.72 -15.14
C ALA A 411 -25.10 6.81 -15.30
N TRP A 412 -24.41 5.66 -15.32
CA TRP A 412 -22.96 5.60 -15.50
C TRP A 412 -22.50 6.05 -16.90
N PHE A 413 -23.34 5.90 -17.93
CA PHE A 413 -23.07 6.29 -19.32
C PHE A 413 -23.50 7.71 -19.65
N LYS A 414 -24.37 8.33 -18.85
CA LYS A 414 -24.96 9.64 -19.15
C LYS A 414 -23.91 10.75 -19.18
N THR A 415 -24.13 11.72 -20.08
CA THR A 415 -23.35 12.95 -20.22
C THR A 415 -24.34 14.14 -20.30
N PRO A 416 -24.12 15.24 -19.56
CA PRO A 416 -23.04 15.44 -18.60
C PRO A 416 -23.25 14.60 -17.33
N LYS A 417 -22.12 14.19 -16.69
CA LYS A 417 -22.19 13.62 -15.35
C LYS A 417 -22.38 14.73 -14.29
N PRO A 418 -22.91 14.43 -13.10
CA PRO A 418 -23.04 15.42 -12.03
C PRO A 418 -21.70 16.07 -11.66
N ILE A 419 -21.69 17.36 -11.34
CA ILE A 419 -20.50 18.05 -10.82
C ILE A 419 -20.15 17.53 -9.43
N GLU A 420 -21.20 17.27 -8.61
CA GLU A 420 -21.07 16.78 -7.24
C GLU A 420 -21.99 15.58 -7.03
N GLU A 421 -21.47 14.62 -6.30
CA GLU A 421 -22.23 13.43 -5.92
C GLU A 421 -22.08 13.24 -4.40
N LEU A 422 -23.19 12.90 -3.72
CA LEU A 422 -23.26 12.59 -2.30
C LEU A 422 -24.02 11.29 -2.11
N TYR A 423 -23.44 10.35 -1.37
CA TYR A 423 -24.03 9.03 -1.13
C TYR A 423 -24.06 8.68 0.35
N ASN A 424 -25.13 7.97 0.76
CA ASN A 424 -25.21 7.33 2.07
C ASN A 424 -24.96 5.84 1.92
N LEU A 425 -23.77 5.40 2.23
CA LEU A 425 -23.27 4.04 1.97
C LEU A 425 -23.90 2.94 2.86
N GLU A 426 -24.59 3.31 3.96
CA GLU A 426 -25.35 2.34 4.75
C GLU A 426 -26.61 1.89 4.03
N ASN A 427 -27.28 2.82 3.33
CA ASN A 427 -28.54 2.57 2.65
C ASN A 427 -28.36 2.30 1.16
N ASP A 428 -27.23 2.73 0.59
CA ASP A 428 -26.91 2.67 -0.83
C ASP A 428 -25.43 2.29 -1.04
N PRO A 429 -25.05 1.05 -0.75
CA PRO A 429 -23.65 0.60 -0.84
C PRO A 429 -23.11 0.59 -2.28
N TYR A 430 -23.97 0.66 -3.29
CA TYR A 430 -23.59 0.74 -4.70
C TYR A 430 -23.66 2.15 -5.29
N GLU A 431 -23.97 3.17 -4.47
CA GLU A 431 -23.93 4.58 -4.89
C GLU A 431 -24.80 4.84 -6.15
N LEU A 432 -26.07 4.38 -6.08
CA LEU A 432 -27.05 4.51 -7.15
C LEU A 432 -27.85 5.82 -7.08
N LYS A 433 -28.08 6.33 -5.86
CA LYS A 433 -28.89 7.54 -5.63
C LYS A 433 -28.02 8.70 -5.18
N ASN A 434 -27.74 9.64 -6.09
CA ASN A 434 -27.05 10.88 -5.74
C ASN A 434 -27.95 11.80 -4.89
N LEU A 435 -27.50 12.11 -3.67
CA LEU A 435 -28.20 12.92 -2.67
C LEU A 435 -27.72 14.38 -2.62
N SER A 436 -26.88 14.82 -3.56
CA SER A 436 -26.28 16.17 -3.52
C SER A 436 -27.30 17.32 -3.58
N ASN A 437 -28.53 17.07 -4.06
CA ASN A 437 -29.59 18.06 -4.14
C ASN A 437 -30.63 17.96 -2.99
N GLU A 438 -30.46 17.04 -2.03
CA GLU A 438 -31.38 16.89 -0.90
C GLU A 438 -31.16 18.01 0.10
N ASN A 439 -32.24 18.76 0.42
CA ASN A 439 -32.17 19.94 1.29
C ASN A 439 -31.62 19.60 2.69
N ASP A 440 -32.06 18.48 3.25
CA ASP A 440 -31.67 18.03 4.60
C ASP A 440 -30.20 17.60 4.71
N LEU A 441 -29.50 17.46 3.60
CA LEU A 441 -28.09 17.02 3.54
C LEU A 441 -27.13 18.14 3.09
N GLN A 442 -27.60 19.39 2.93
CA GLN A 442 -26.75 20.48 2.46
C GLN A 442 -25.60 20.81 3.42
N ASP A 443 -25.81 20.74 4.73
CA ASP A 443 -24.76 20.94 5.73
C ASP A 443 -23.69 19.86 5.62
N THR A 444 -24.10 18.60 5.42
CA THR A 444 -23.18 17.47 5.19
C THR A 444 -22.39 17.66 3.89
N LEU A 445 -23.06 18.09 2.83
CA LEU A 445 -22.41 18.37 1.53
C LEU A 445 -21.35 19.46 1.66
N VAL A 446 -21.68 20.59 2.31
CA VAL A 446 -20.77 21.71 2.53
C VAL A 446 -19.56 21.26 3.36
N PHE A 447 -19.79 20.56 4.47
CA PHE A 447 -18.72 20.03 5.32
C PHE A 447 -17.73 19.15 4.54
N LEU A 448 -18.25 18.20 3.75
CA LEU A 448 -17.41 17.29 2.97
C LEU A 448 -16.68 18.01 1.81
N ARG A 449 -17.32 19.01 1.20
CA ARG A 449 -16.72 19.87 0.18
C ARG A 449 -15.51 20.62 0.74
N GLU A 450 -15.67 21.29 1.89
CA GLU A 450 -14.59 22.03 2.55
C GLU A 450 -13.47 21.09 3.01
N ARG A 451 -13.80 19.89 3.48
CA ARG A 451 -12.79 18.90 3.89
C ARG A 451 -11.98 18.39 2.72
N LEU A 452 -12.64 18.17 1.56
CA LEU A 452 -11.96 17.80 0.32
C LEU A 452 -11.04 18.91 -0.19
N ASP A 453 -11.52 20.18 -0.20
CA ASP A 453 -10.72 21.33 -0.63
C ASP A 453 -9.47 21.48 0.23
N ARG A 454 -9.60 21.31 1.55
CA ARG A 454 -8.48 21.34 2.47
C ARG A 454 -7.46 20.22 2.16
N TRP A 455 -7.92 19.00 1.89
CA TRP A 455 -7.05 17.89 1.55
C TRP A 455 -6.29 18.15 0.24
N ILE A 456 -6.93 18.69 -0.78
CA ILE A 456 -6.30 19.07 -2.05
C ILE A 456 -5.12 20.04 -1.81
N ILE A 457 -5.33 21.05 -0.95
CA ILE A 457 -4.29 22.04 -0.59
C ILE A 457 -3.19 21.40 0.25
N GLU A 458 -3.54 20.71 1.34
CA GLU A 458 -2.61 20.09 2.29
C GLU A 458 -1.69 19.05 1.63
N THR A 459 -2.20 18.35 0.62
CA THR A 459 -1.45 17.30 -0.09
C THR A 459 -0.69 17.82 -1.32
N ASN A 460 -0.84 19.12 -1.67
CA ASN A 460 -0.28 19.70 -2.88
C ASN A 460 -0.63 18.86 -4.12
N ASP A 461 -1.93 18.72 -4.38
CA ASP A 461 -2.48 17.87 -5.44
C ASP A 461 -1.99 18.30 -6.83
N LEU A 462 -1.02 17.56 -7.38
CA LEU A 462 -0.45 17.81 -8.69
C LEU A 462 -1.39 17.52 -9.86
N GLY A 463 -2.52 16.82 -9.63
CA GLY A 463 -3.56 16.62 -10.64
C GLY A 463 -4.31 17.90 -11.03
N GLU A 464 -4.01 19.05 -10.39
CA GLU A 464 -4.47 20.36 -10.85
C GLU A 464 -3.79 20.82 -12.15
N PHE A 465 -2.59 20.30 -12.40
CA PHE A 465 -1.79 20.71 -13.56
C PHE A 465 -1.95 19.70 -14.70
N PRO A 466 -2.03 20.17 -15.95
CA PRO A 466 -1.92 19.30 -17.11
C PRO A 466 -0.65 18.45 -17.06
N GLU A 467 -0.76 17.17 -17.40
CA GLU A 467 0.35 16.21 -17.34
C GLU A 467 1.59 16.71 -18.10
N LYS A 468 1.39 17.35 -19.26
CA LYS A 468 2.46 17.93 -20.08
C LYS A 468 3.23 19.04 -19.32
N GLU A 469 2.54 19.90 -18.60
CA GLU A 469 3.17 20.99 -17.83
C GLU A 469 4.03 20.41 -16.69
N LEU A 470 3.57 19.36 -16.04
CA LEU A 470 4.36 18.65 -15.01
C LEU A 470 5.63 18.05 -15.62
N ILE A 471 5.54 17.43 -16.79
CA ILE A 471 6.69 16.86 -17.50
C ILE A 471 7.69 17.97 -17.87
N ASP A 472 7.22 19.07 -18.43
CA ASP A 472 8.06 20.21 -18.84
C ASP A 472 8.75 20.84 -17.59
N LYS A 473 8.05 20.92 -16.45
CA LYS A 473 8.60 21.38 -15.17
C LYS A 473 9.67 20.44 -14.62
N TRP A 474 9.45 19.13 -14.67
CA TRP A 474 10.43 18.14 -14.19
C TRP A 474 11.62 17.98 -15.12
N PHE A 475 11.39 18.12 -16.43
CA PHE A 475 12.39 17.87 -17.47
C PHE A 475 12.54 19.06 -18.43
N PRO A 476 12.96 20.24 -17.95
CA PRO A 476 13.02 21.45 -18.76
C PRO A 476 13.95 21.33 -19.98
N LYS A 477 14.83 20.32 -20.02
CA LYS A 477 15.71 19.97 -21.15
C LYS A 477 15.28 18.66 -21.82
N GLY A 478 14.07 18.18 -21.58
CA GLY A 478 13.55 16.91 -22.11
C GLY A 478 14.23 15.66 -21.53
N LYS A 479 15.04 15.78 -20.47
CA LYS A 479 15.76 14.67 -19.83
C LYS A 479 15.73 14.82 -18.31
N PRO A 480 15.77 13.70 -17.55
CA PRO A 480 15.94 13.74 -16.11
C PRO A 480 17.19 14.51 -15.70
N PRO A 481 17.13 15.31 -14.62
CA PRO A 481 18.33 15.98 -14.08
C PRO A 481 19.31 14.93 -13.57
N LYS A 482 20.61 15.23 -13.71
CA LYS A 482 21.69 14.37 -13.25
C LYS A 482 22.10 14.74 -11.84
N LEU A 483 22.33 13.74 -10.98
CA LEU A 483 22.86 13.94 -9.64
C LEU A 483 24.33 14.38 -9.69
N ALA A 484 24.73 15.24 -8.75
CA ALA A 484 26.13 15.60 -8.54
C ALA A 484 26.94 14.36 -8.10
N PRO A 485 28.25 14.32 -8.32
CA PRO A 485 29.08 13.20 -7.89
C PRO A 485 29.05 12.98 -6.37
N LEU A 486 29.29 11.73 -5.94
CA LEU A 486 29.49 11.43 -4.52
C LEU A 486 30.80 12.04 -4.01
N ASN A 487 30.77 12.56 -2.80
CA ASN A 487 31.97 12.86 -2.02
C ASN A 487 32.51 11.57 -1.41
N LYS A 488 33.85 11.44 -1.34
CA LYS A 488 34.53 10.29 -0.78
C LYS A 488 35.68 10.71 0.14
N ILE A 489 35.80 10.03 1.28
CA ILE A 489 36.93 10.16 2.21
C ILE A 489 37.47 8.75 2.46
N ILE A 490 38.77 8.56 2.25
CA ILE A 490 39.46 7.29 2.50
C ILE A 490 40.36 7.47 3.71
N SER A 491 40.19 6.62 4.72
CA SER A 491 40.99 6.61 5.93
C SER A 491 41.39 5.16 6.27
N GLY A 492 42.63 4.84 6.06
CA GLY A 492 43.13 3.47 6.16
C GLY A 492 42.40 2.55 5.18
N ASN A 493 41.77 1.50 5.69
CA ASN A 493 40.96 0.55 4.92
C ASN A 493 39.48 0.91 4.80
N LYS A 494 39.07 2.11 5.27
CA LYS A 494 37.65 2.50 5.27
C LYS A 494 37.36 3.60 4.26
N ILE A 495 36.22 3.48 3.60
CA ILE A 495 35.67 4.45 2.67
C ILE A 495 34.39 5.03 3.27
N SER A 496 34.38 6.34 3.48
CA SER A 496 33.17 7.10 3.82
C SER A 496 32.65 7.80 2.58
N LEU A 497 31.34 7.67 2.31
CA LEU A 497 30.65 8.26 1.17
C LEU A 497 29.59 9.23 1.66
N SER A 498 29.42 10.34 0.95
CA SER A 498 28.34 11.31 1.20
C SER A 498 27.89 11.99 -0.08
N HIS A 499 26.74 12.63 -0.04
CA HIS A 499 26.21 13.45 -1.13
C HIS A 499 25.67 14.76 -0.55
N PRO A 500 25.85 15.91 -1.23
CA PRO A 500 25.37 17.21 -0.74
C PRO A 500 23.83 17.28 -0.65
N ASP A 501 23.09 16.58 -1.53
CA ASP A 501 21.65 16.44 -1.45
C ASP A 501 21.30 15.26 -0.52
N THR A 502 20.67 15.58 0.61
CA THR A 502 20.23 14.60 1.63
C THR A 502 19.14 13.65 1.14
N GLY A 503 18.44 13.99 0.06
CA GLY A 503 17.46 13.12 -0.61
C GLY A 503 18.10 11.99 -1.42
N VAL A 504 19.40 12.07 -1.72
CA VAL A 504 20.12 11.02 -2.44
C VAL A 504 20.42 9.86 -1.51
N SER A 505 20.07 8.68 -1.98
CA SER A 505 20.43 7.42 -1.36
C SER A 505 21.74 6.90 -1.96
N ILE A 506 22.67 6.42 -1.13
CA ILE A 506 23.90 5.81 -1.61
C ILE A 506 23.75 4.29 -1.59
N VAL A 507 24.13 3.65 -2.67
CA VAL A 507 24.18 2.20 -2.80
C VAL A 507 25.57 1.76 -3.21
N TRP A 508 25.95 0.56 -2.75
CA TRP A 508 27.27 -0.03 -3.02
C TRP A 508 27.17 -1.54 -3.20
N LYS A 509 28.17 -2.13 -3.83
CA LYS A 509 28.34 -3.59 -3.90
C LYS A 509 29.81 -3.94 -4.17
N GLN A 510 30.22 -5.18 -3.91
CA GLN A 510 31.46 -5.71 -4.46
C GLN A 510 31.32 -5.78 -5.99
N VAL A 511 32.42 -5.59 -6.71
CA VAL A 511 32.37 -5.63 -8.20
C VAL A 511 31.82 -6.94 -8.72
N LYS A 512 32.11 -8.04 -8.03
CA LYS A 512 31.66 -9.41 -8.36
C LYS A 512 30.16 -9.65 -8.05
N ASP A 513 29.54 -8.82 -7.19
CA ASP A 513 28.15 -9.03 -6.76
C ASP A 513 27.16 -8.48 -7.78
N SER A 514 25.97 -9.08 -7.84
CA SER A 514 24.84 -8.60 -8.65
C SER A 514 23.92 -7.66 -7.88
N ILE A 515 23.84 -7.78 -6.54
CA ILE A 515 22.88 -7.10 -5.69
C ILE A 515 23.52 -5.85 -5.07
N TRP A 516 22.83 -4.71 -5.19
CA TRP A 516 23.22 -3.46 -4.53
C TRP A 516 22.80 -3.47 -3.06
N SER A 517 23.75 -3.19 -2.18
CA SER A 517 23.54 -2.97 -0.75
C SER A 517 23.29 -1.50 -0.45
N VAL A 518 22.56 -1.22 0.63
CA VAL A 518 22.34 0.15 1.13
C VAL A 518 23.57 0.61 1.91
N TYR A 519 24.09 1.79 1.61
CA TYR A 519 25.16 2.40 2.37
C TYR A 519 24.62 3.07 3.63
N SER A 520 25.05 2.63 4.80
CA SER A 520 24.66 3.16 6.10
C SER A 520 25.82 3.46 7.04
N LYS A 521 27.02 2.94 6.74
CA LYS A 521 28.25 3.12 7.54
C LYS A 521 29.47 3.02 6.65
N PRO A 522 30.65 3.53 7.09
CA PRO A 522 31.88 3.40 6.34
C PRO A 522 32.19 1.95 5.93
N LEU A 523 32.55 1.76 4.66
CA LEU A 523 32.84 0.44 4.08
C LEU A 523 34.28 0.05 4.32
N ASP A 524 34.51 -1.20 4.62
CA ASP A 524 35.83 -1.82 4.58
C ASP A 524 36.07 -2.38 3.17
N TYR A 525 37.12 -1.94 2.49
CA TYR A 525 37.36 -2.34 1.11
C TYR A 525 38.60 -3.26 0.96
N SER A 526 38.55 -4.37 1.65
CA SER A 526 39.48 -5.49 1.38
C SER A 526 39.28 -6.12 0.00
N GLU A 527 38.18 -5.83 -0.69
CA GLU A 527 37.88 -6.24 -2.06
C GLU A 527 37.43 -5.03 -2.90
N SER A 528 37.51 -5.18 -4.24
CA SER A 528 37.05 -4.13 -5.16
C SER A 528 35.56 -3.85 -4.98
N ILE A 529 35.20 -2.62 -4.69
CA ILE A 529 33.81 -2.19 -4.53
C ILE A 529 33.44 -1.09 -5.53
N GLN A 530 32.16 -0.98 -5.79
CA GLN A 530 31.57 0.10 -6.58
C GLN A 530 30.41 0.73 -5.82
N ALA A 531 30.23 2.05 -6.00
CA ALA A 531 29.19 2.83 -5.34
C ALA A 531 28.63 3.90 -6.26
N LYS A 532 27.35 4.24 -6.06
CA LYS A 532 26.66 5.35 -6.73
C LYS A 532 25.58 5.95 -5.84
N GLY A 533 25.24 7.21 -6.12
CA GLY A 533 24.07 7.89 -5.55
C GLY A 533 22.86 7.69 -6.46
N VAL A 534 21.68 7.44 -5.87
CA VAL A 534 20.42 7.20 -6.57
C VAL A 534 19.30 8.04 -5.94
N ARG A 535 18.39 8.57 -6.79
CA ARG A 535 17.20 9.29 -6.36
C ARG A 535 16.09 9.12 -7.41
N ILE A 536 14.83 8.95 -6.98
CA ILE A 536 13.70 8.79 -7.88
C ILE A 536 13.54 10.05 -8.75
N GLY A 537 13.41 9.85 -10.06
CA GLY A 537 13.26 10.91 -11.06
C GLY A 537 14.56 11.53 -11.57
N TYR A 538 15.72 11.11 -11.06
CA TYR A 538 17.04 11.60 -11.47
C TYR A 538 17.85 10.54 -12.24
N GLU A 539 18.82 10.99 -13.03
CA GLU A 539 19.92 10.14 -13.46
C GLU A 539 20.89 9.94 -12.29
N ASP A 540 21.32 8.69 -12.10
CA ASP A 540 22.25 8.32 -11.03
C ASP A 540 23.57 9.13 -11.12
N THR A 541 24.30 9.22 -10.01
CA THR A 541 25.67 9.75 -10.05
C THR A 541 26.57 8.89 -10.94
N SER A 542 27.71 9.44 -11.35
CA SER A 542 28.75 8.61 -11.93
C SER A 542 29.16 7.50 -10.95
N LEU A 543 29.44 6.32 -11.49
CA LEU A 543 29.87 5.16 -10.72
C LEU A 543 31.27 5.40 -10.15
N LEU A 544 31.43 5.28 -8.84
CA LEU A 544 32.73 5.22 -8.20
C LEU A 544 33.19 3.76 -8.10
N ILE A 545 34.42 3.48 -8.51
CA ILE A 545 35.05 2.17 -8.38
C ILE A 545 36.28 2.34 -7.49
N PHE A 546 36.39 1.50 -6.48
CA PHE A 546 37.53 1.42 -5.57
C PHE A 546 38.17 0.07 -5.80
N PRO A 547 39.35 0.00 -6.48
CA PRO A 547 40.06 -1.25 -6.70
C PRO A 547 40.57 -1.80 -5.37
N HIS A 548 40.75 -3.10 -5.31
CA HIS A 548 41.46 -3.77 -4.20
C HIS A 548 42.84 -3.11 -4.00
N LYS A 549 43.20 -2.83 -2.74
CA LYS A 549 44.52 -2.33 -2.37
C LYS A 549 45.57 -3.46 -2.35
#